data_16fd789035d41466f9ffa8f4472c624c
#
_entry.id   16fd789035d41466f9ffa8f4472c624c
#
_cell.length_a   1.000
_cell.length_b   1.000
_cell.length_c   1.000
_cell.angle_alpha   90.00
_cell.angle_beta   90.00
_cell.angle_gamma   90.00
#
_symmetry.space_group_name_H-M   'P 1'
#
loop_
_entity.id
_entity.type
_entity.pdbx_description
1 polymer ?
#
loop_
_entity_poly.entity_id
_entity_poly.type
_entity_poly.pdbx_seq_one_letter_code
_entity_poly.pdbx_strand_id
1 'polypeptide(L)'
;MTAALQGSLMVDVAGTWLTAEDRQLLRQPEVGGLIIFARNIEHPRQVRELSAAIRAVRPDLLLAVDQEGGRVQRLRQGFVRLPAMRLLADKPNAEYLAEQCGWIMATEVLAVGLDLSFAPVLDLDYQRSAVVGTRSFEGDPERAAVLAG
;
A
#
# COMPACT_ATOMS: atom_id res chain seq x y z
N MET A 1 -24.37 20.04 2.19
CA MET A 1 -23.15 19.89 2.99
C MET A 1 -21.99 19.86 2.02
N THR A 2 -21.18 20.92 1.94
CA THR A 2 -19.93 20.92 1.20
C THR A 2 -19.01 19.92 1.88
N ALA A 3 -18.59 18.86 1.17
CA ALA A 3 -17.52 17.99 1.64
C ALA A 3 -16.32 18.88 1.97
N ALA A 4 -15.85 18.83 3.21
CA ALA A 4 -14.61 19.49 3.57
C ALA A 4 -13.51 18.91 2.65
N LEU A 5 -12.79 19.80 1.96
CA LEU A 5 -11.65 19.38 1.15
C LEU A 5 -10.66 18.68 2.08
N GLN A 6 -10.36 17.41 1.81
CA GLN A 6 -9.25 16.71 2.48
C GLN A 6 -7.96 17.47 2.20
N GLY A 7 -7.06 17.51 3.18
CA GLY A 7 -5.73 18.08 3.00
C GLY A 7 -4.96 17.39 1.88
N SER A 8 -3.98 18.07 1.34
CA SER A 8 -3.16 17.59 0.20
C SER A 8 -1.87 16.88 0.61
N LEU A 9 -1.61 16.80 1.93
CA LEU A 9 -0.39 16.15 2.44
C LEU A 9 -0.68 14.73 2.90
N MET A 10 0.17 13.79 2.49
CA MET A 10 0.27 12.46 3.06
C MET A 10 1.48 12.41 3.97
N VAL A 11 1.27 12.06 5.23
CA VAL A 11 2.31 12.03 6.28
C VAL A 11 2.54 10.61 6.76
N ASP A 12 3.53 10.42 7.62
CA ASP A 12 3.75 9.16 8.33
C ASP A 12 3.85 9.41 9.84
N VAL A 13 3.98 8.33 10.63
CA VAL A 13 4.15 8.38 12.08
C VAL A 13 5.42 7.65 12.51
N ALA A 14 5.90 7.98 13.71
CA ALA A 14 7.21 7.56 14.17
C ALA A 14 7.35 6.05 14.41
N GLY A 15 6.33 5.40 14.98
CA GLY A 15 6.42 4.03 15.46
C GLY A 15 5.14 3.22 15.27
N THR A 16 5.02 2.16 16.07
CA THR A 16 3.89 1.21 16.03
C THR A 16 2.65 1.70 16.78
N TRP A 17 2.76 2.85 17.49
CA TRP A 17 1.69 3.49 18.26
C TRP A 17 1.75 5.01 18.07
N LEU A 18 0.58 5.68 18.17
CA LEU A 18 0.52 7.14 18.07
C LEU A 18 1.06 7.82 19.34
N THR A 19 2.06 8.67 19.17
CA THR A 19 2.52 9.63 20.18
C THR A 19 1.55 10.80 20.31
N ALA A 20 1.82 11.70 21.25
CA ALA A 20 1.07 12.95 21.38
C ALA A 20 1.31 13.89 20.17
N GLU A 21 2.55 13.93 19.70
CA GLU A 21 2.98 14.69 18.52
C GLU A 21 2.32 14.16 17.25
N ASP A 22 2.27 12.83 17.05
CA ASP A 22 1.57 12.22 15.92
C ASP A 22 0.09 12.63 15.91
N ARG A 23 -0.58 12.56 17.07
CA ARG A 23 -1.99 12.97 17.18
C ARG A 23 -2.21 14.45 16.86
N GLN A 24 -1.23 15.30 17.19
CA GLN A 24 -1.26 16.72 16.89
C GLN A 24 -1.06 16.98 15.41
N LEU A 25 -0.12 16.26 14.77
CA LEU A 25 0.12 16.29 13.32
C LEU A 25 -1.13 15.87 12.54
N LEU A 26 -1.75 14.76 12.90
CA LEU A 26 -2.92 14.24 12.21
C LEU A 26 -4.14 15.15 12.25
N ARG A 27 -4.23 16.07 13.24
CA ARG A 27 -5.31 17.07 13.34
C ARG A 27 -5.13 18.25 12.43
N GLN A 28 -3.96 18.43 11.80
CA GLN A 28 -3.73 19.56 10.89
C GLN A 28 -4.64 19.42 9.66
N PRO A 29 -5.30 20.50 9.23
CA PRO A 29 -6.24 20.45 8.10
C PRO A 29 -5.56 20.13 6.77
N GLU A 30 -4.25 20.40 6.65
CA GLU A 30 -3.44 20.10 5.47
C GLU A 30 -3.20 18.61 5.27
N VAL A 31 -3.33 17.80 6.33
CA VAL A 31 -3.14 16.35 6.27
C VAL A 31 -4.40 15.68 5.74
N GLY A 32 -4.30 15.03 4.58
CA GLY A 32 -5.36 14.27 3.92
C GLY A 32 -5.15 12.77 3.96
N GLY A 33 -3.94 12.31 4.26
CA GLY A 33 -3.64 10.88 4.33
C GLY A 33 -2.44 10.56 5.21
N LEU A 34 -2.31 9.26 5.48
CA LEU A 34 -1.18 8.69 6.21
C LEU A 34 -0.72 7.42 5.50
N ILE A 35 0.60 7.29 5.32
CA ILE A 35 1.22 6.08 4.82
C ILE A 35 1.98 5.38 5.95
N ILE A 36 1.81 4.05 6.08
CA ILE A 36 2.59 3.25 7.02
C ILE A 36 3.77 2.56 6.31
N PHE A 37 4.88 2.50 7.02
CA PHE A 37 6.11 1.85 6.60
C PHE A 37 6.44 0.65 7.49
N ALA A 38 7.49 -0.09 7.14
CA ALA A 38 7.91 -1.28 7.89
C ALA A 38 8.14 -1.01 9.40
N ARG A 39 8.59 0.20 9.77
CA ARG A 39 8.79 0.62 11.17
C ARG A 39 7.50 0.72 11.99
N ASN A 40 6.35 0.82 11.30
CA ASN A 40 5.03 0.95 11.93
C ASN A 40 4.32 -0.39 12.08
N ILE A 41 4.96 -1.51 11.70
CA ILE A 41 4.33 -2.82 11.54
C ILE A 41 5.06 -3.88 12.36
N GLU A 42 4.33 -4.54 13.26
CA GLU A 42 4.80 -5.71 13.99
C GLU A 42 4.05 -6.98 13.54
N HIS A 43 2.71 -6.97 13.62
CA HIS A 43 1.84 -8.07 13.26
C HIS A 43 0.41 -7.56 12.95
N PRO A 44 -0.48 -8.35 12.32
CA PRO A 44 -1.78 -7.89 11.83
C PRO A 44 -2.65 -7.19 12.88
N ARG A 45 -2.68 -7.73 14.10
CA ARG A 45 -3.47 -7.15 15.19
C ARG A 45 -2.97 -5.76 15.57
N GLN A 46 -1.64 -5.57 15.69
CA GLN A 46 -1.04 -4.27 16.03
C GLN A 46 -1.33 -3.23 14.94
N VAL A 47 -1.22 -3.59 13.64
CA VAL A 47 -1.55 -2.68 12.52
C VAL A 47 -3.02 -2.25 12.60
N ARG A 48 -3.93 -3.17 12.86
CA ARG A 48 -5.36 -2.85 13.03
C ARG A 48 -5.61 -1.91 14.22
N GLU A 49 -4.91 -2.10 15.34
CA GLU A 49 -5.00 -1.23 16.51
C GLU A 49 -4.45 0.17 16.20
N LEU A 50 -3.34 0.26 15.45
CA LEU A 50 -2.80 1.54 14.97
C LEU A 50 -3.78 2.25 14.03
N SER A 51 -4.32 1.55 13.03
CA SER A 51 -5.32 2.09 12.10
C SER A 51 -6.55 2.61 12.84
N ALA A 52 -7.06 1.85 13.81
CA ALA A 52 -8.18 2.27 14.65
C ALA A 52 -7.86 3.52 15.48
N ALA A 53 -6.64 3.62 16.02
CA ALA A 53 -6.18 4.78 16.78
C ALA A 53 -6.06 6.03 15.90
N ILE A 54 -5.63 5.88 14.63
CA ILE A 54 -5.58 6.97 13.64
C ILE A 54 -7.01 7.44 13.31
N ARG A 55 -7.93 6.51 13.02
CA ARG A 55 -9.34 6.80 12.74
C ARG A 55 -10.05 7.51 13.91
N ALA A 56 -9.68 7.18 15.14
CA ALA A 56 -10.21 7.87 16.33
C ALA A 56 -9.75 9.34 16.43
N VAL A 57 -8.62 9.70 15.83
CA VAL A 57 -8.15 11.09 15.73
C VAL A 57 -8.77 11.82 14.54
N ARG A 58 -8.76 11.19 13.38
CA ARG A 58 -9.24 11.72 12.09
C ARG A 58 -9.84 10.58 11.25
N PRO A 59 -11.17 10.41 11.26
CA PRO A 59 -11.84 9.30 10.56
C PRO A 59 -11.81 9.42 9.03
N ASP A 60 -11.60 10.60 8.51
CA ASP A 60 -11.59 10.96 7.08
C ASP A 60 -10.22 10.79 6.39
N LEU A 61 -9.15 10.48 7.13
CA LEU A 61 -7.82 10.28 6.54
C LEU A 61 -7.77 9.05 5.64
N LEU A 62 -7.10 9.19 4.50
CA LEU A 62 -6.75 8.07 3.63
C LEU A 62 -5.54 7.33 4.21
N LEU A 63 -5.69 6.04 4.53
CA LEU A 63 -4.61 5.21 5.08
C LEU A 63 -4.02 4.31 4.00
N ALA A 64 -2.72 4.43 3.77
CA ALA A 64 -2.02 3.77 2.68
C ALA A 64 -0.82 2.95 3.15
N VAL A 65 -0.35 2.06 2.29
CA VAL A 65 0.86 1.25 2.48
C VAL A 65 1.50 0.94 1.13
N ASP A 66 2.81 0.67 1.10
CA ASP A 66 3.48 0.05 -0.05
C ASP A 66 3.41 -1.48 0.08
N GLN A 67 2.38 -2.08 -0.44
CA GLN A 67 2.19 -3.53 -0.47
C GLN A 67 2.16 -3.98 -1.93
N GLU A 68 3.35 -4.11 -2.56
CA GLU A 68 3.49 -4.43 -3.98
C GLU A 68 3.70 -5.93 -4.22
N GLY A 69 4.21 -6.64 -3.21
CA GLY A 69 4.79 -7.97 -3.35
C GLY A 69 6.30 -7.93 -3.57
N GLY A 70 6.93 -9.10 -3.64
CA GLY A 70 8.37 -9.22 -3.83
C GLY A 70 9.17 -8.49 -2.75
N ARG A 71 10.11 -7.63 -3.18
CA ARG A 71 10.97 -6.85 -2.26
C ARG A 71 10.26 -5.68 -1.59
N VAL A 72 9.18 -5.17 -2.17
CA VAL A 72 8.38 -4.07 -1.62
C VAL A 72 7.06 -4.62 -1.10
N GLN A 73 7.14 -5.23 0.04
CA GLN A 73 6.02 -5.73 0.80
C GLN A 73 6.23 -5.37 2.28
N ARG A 74 5.38 -4.51 2.84
CA ARG A 74 5.50 -4.04 4.23
C ARG A 74 4.81 -4.99 5.21
N LEU A 75 3.59 -5.41 4.88
CA LEU A 75 2.84 -6.40 5.64
C LEU A 75 3.41 -7.80 5.35
N ARG A 76 4.17 -8.36 6.30
CA ARG A 76 4.92 -9.62 6.10
C ARG A 76 4.53 -10.70 7.08
N GLN A 77 4.75 -10.46 8.37
CA GLN A 77 4.45 -11.44 9.42
C GLN A 77 2.94 -11.56 9.61
N GLY A 78 2.40 -12.75 9.39
CA GLY A 78 0.96 -13.03 9.47
C GLY A 78 0.17 -12.65 8.21
N PHE A 79 0.87 -12.34 7.10
CA PHE A 79 0.30 -12.02 5.80
C PHE A 79 0.88 -12.92 4.71
N VAL A 80 0.17 -13.06 3.61
CA VAL A 80 0.62 -13.85 2.46
C VAL A 80 1.84 -13.19 1.80
N ARG A 81 2.85 -13.99 1.49
CA ARG A 81 4.01 -13.52 0.73
C ARG A 81 3.67 -13.51 -0.75
N LEU A 82 3.46 -12.29 -1.28
CA LEU A 82 3.17 -12.10 -2.69
C LEU A 82 4.47 -12.08 -3.52
N PRO A 83 4.48 -12.70 -4.70
CA PRO A 83 5.62 -12.61 -5.60
C PRO A 83 5.84 -11.20 -6.12
N ALA A 84 7.00 -10.96 -6.71
CA ALA A 84 7.22 -9.74 -7.50
C ALA A 84 6.39 -9.80 -8.79
N MET A 85 5.87 -8.66 -9.25
CA MET A 85 4.95 -8.58 -10.39
C MET A 85 5.54 -9.18 -11.68
N ARG A 86 6.85 -8.98 -11.94
CA ARG A 86 7.56 -9.61 -13.07
C ARG A 86 7.41 -11.13 -13.09
N LEU A 87 7.48 -11.79 -11.92
CA LEU A 87 7.37 -13.24 -11.84
C LEU A 87 5.98 -13.76 -12.19
N LEU A 88 4.96 -12.92 -12.09
CA LEU A 88 3.60 -13.24 -12.55
C LEU A 88 3.51 -13.09 -14.07
N ALA A 89 4.05 -12.01 -14.62
CA ALA A 89 4.02 -11.70 -16.05
C ALA A 89 4.64 -12.82 -16.92
N ASP A 90 5.65 -13.52 -16.39
CA ASP A 90 6.34 -14.62 -17.07
C ASP A 90 5.55 -15.94 -17.08
N LYS A 91 4.35 -16.00 -16.49
CA LYS A 91 3.57 -17.24 -16.39
C LYS A 91 2.54 -17.37 -17.51
N PRO A 92 2.20 -18.60 -17.97
CA PRO A 92 1.19 -18.82 -18.99
C PRO A 92 -0.20 -18.29 -18.60
N ASN A 93 -0.54 -18.23 -17.31
CA ASN A 93 -1.78 -17.74 -16.74
C ASN A 93 -1.59 -16.43 -15.96
N ALA A 94 -0.75 -15.53 -16.50
CA ALA A 94 -0.31 -14.30 -15.84
C ALA A 94 -1.48 -13.42 -15.35
N GLU A 95 -2.49 -13.19 -16.19
CA GLU A 95 -3.67 -12.38 -15.88
C GLU A 95 -4.42 -12.93 -14.66
N TYR A 96 -4.74 -14.22 -14.67
CA TYR A 96 -5.38 -14.87 -13.53
C TYR A 96 -4.55 -14.75 -12.25
N LEU A 97 -3.23 -14.95 -12.32
CA LEU A 97 -2.35 -14.85 -11.16
C LEU A 97 -2.24 -13.41 -10.65
N ALA A 98 -2.20 -12.42 -11.54
CA ALA A 98 -2.19 -11.01 -11.18
C ALA A 98 -3.48 -10.62 -10.45
N GLU A 99 -4.64 -11.00 -10.97
CA GLU A 99 -5.94 -10.81 -10.34
C GLU A 99 -5.99 -11.44 -8.93
N GLN A 100 -5.55 -12.71 -8.78
CA GLN A 100 -5.54 -13.39 -7.47
C GLN A 100 -4.61 -12.70 -6.47
N CYS A 101 -3.43 -12.26 -6.91
CA CYS A 101 -2.50 -11.51 -6.06
C CYS A 101 -3.10 -10.15 -5.66
N GLY A 102 -3.73 -9.45 -6.58
CA GLY A 102 -4.44 -8.19 -6.31
C GLY A 102 -5.56 -8.37 -5.29
N TRP A 103 -6.38 -9.42 -5.46
CA TRP A 103 -7.45 -9.74 -4.52
C TRP A 103 -6.95 -10.06 -3.11
N ILE A 104 -5.90 -10.88 -2.99
CA ILE A 104 -5.28 -11.20 -1.69
C ILE A 104 -4.74 -9.92 -1.05
N MET A 105 -3.98 -9.13 -1.80
CA MET A 105 -3.40 -7.87 -1.35
C MET A 105 -4.48 -6.91 -0.82
N ALA A 106 -5.52 -6.66 -1.59
CA ALA A 106 -6.62 -5.78 -1.21
C ALA A 106 -7.34 -6.29 0.05
N THR A 107 -7.61 -7.59 0.11
CA THR A 107 -8.28 -8.22 1.25
C THR A 107 -7.46 -8.03 2.54
N GLU A 108 -6.17 -8.28 2.49
CA GLU A 108 -5.28 -8.16 3.66
C GLU A 108 -5.08 -6.70 4.10
N VAL A 109 -4.94 -5.78 3.15
CA VAL A 109 -4.82 -4.33 3.41
C VAL A 109 -6.08 -3.82 4.11
N LEU A 110 -7.25 -4.14 3.58
CA LEU A 110 -8.54 -3.74 4.16
C LEU A 110 -8.78 -4.40 5.53
N ALA A 111 -8.38 -5.66 5.71
CA ALA A 111 -8.56 -6.38 6.97
C ALA A 111 -7.83 -5.76 8.17
N VAL A 112 -6.79 -4.97 7.93
CA VAL A 112 -6.07 -4.24 8.97
C VAL A 112 -6.45 -2.76 9.08
N GLY A 113 -7.50 -2.34 8.35
CA GLY A 113 -8.09 -1.00 8.44
C GLY A 113 -7.38 0.06 7.60
N LEU A 114 -6.55 -0.35 6.64
CA LEU A 114 -5.99 0.53 5.62
C LEU A 114 -6.94 0.62 4.42
N ASP A 115 -6.83 1.66 3.61
CA ASP A 115 -7.75 1.93 2.50
C ASP A 115 -7.18 1.48 1.15
N LEU A 116 -5.86 1.59 0.96
CA LEU A 116 -5.21 1.27 -0.31
C LEU A 116 -3.75 0.86 -0.17
N SER A 117 -3.25 0.20 -1.20
CA SER A 117 -1.82 0.07 -1.48
C SER A 117 -1.43 0.89 -2.70
N PHE A 118 -0.19 1.42 -2.71
CA PHE A 118 0.42 2.00 -3.91
C PHE A 118 0.91 0.89 -4.85
N ALA A 119 -0.04 0.08 -5.32
CA ALA A 119 0.17 -1.05 -6.21
C ALA A 119 -1.07 -1.22 -7.12
N PRO A 120 -0.89 -1.83 -8.31
CA PRO A 120 0.37 -2.31 -8.89
C PRO A 120 1.27 -1.16 -9.37
N VAL A 121 2.58 -1.45 -9.53
CA VAL A 121 3.53 -0.51 -10.13
C VAL A 121 3.33 -0.49 -11.64
N LEU A 122 2.92 0.66 -12.18
CA LEU A 122 2.65 0.88 -13.60
C LEU A 122 3.86 1.37 -14.40
N ASP A 123 5.00 1.62 -13.72
CA ASP A 123 6.25 1.94 -14.40
C ASP A 123 6.65 0.80 -15.33
N LEU A 124 7.05 1.13 -16.55
CA LEU A 124 7.52 0.15 -17.53
C LEU A 124 9.00 -0.16 -17.31
N ASP A 125 9.36 -1.45 -17.26
CA ASP A 125 10.75 -1.86 -17.12
C ASP A 125 11.47 -1.91 -18.46
N TYR A 126 12.12 -0.81 -18.81
CA TYR A 126 13.03 -0.73 -19.98
C TYR A 126 14.44 -1.25 -19.68
N GLN A 127 14.65 -1.97 -18.57
CA GLN A 127 15.94 -2.48 -18.12
C GLN A 127 17.01 -1.39 -17.89
N ARG A 128 16.57 -0.18 -17.57
CA ARG A 128 17.43 0.99 -17.31
C ARG A 128 17.48 1.40 -15.84
N SER A 129 16.60 0.83 -15.02
CA SER A 129 16.46 1.19 -13.62
C SER A 129 16.41 -0.05 -12.72
N ALA A 130 17.41 -0.19 -11.86
CA ALA A 130 17.39 -1.22 -10.80
C ALA A 130 16.30 -0.94 -9.74
N VAL A 131 15.78 0.28 -9.69
CA VAL A 131 14.69 0.64 -8.75
C VAL A 131 13.35 0.10 -9.23
N VAL A 132 13.05 0.17 -10.52
CA VAL A 132 11.85 -0.43 -11.12
C VAL A 132 12.02 -1.95 -11.16
N GLY A 133 12.78 -2.47 -12.09
CA GLY A 133 13.14 -3.88 -12.22
C GLY A 133 11.97 -4.83 -12.02
N THR A 134 12.10 -5.78 -11.10
CA THR A 134 11.09 -6.80 -10.81
C THR A 134 9.79 -6.29 -10.18
N ARG A 135 9.70 -5.01 -9.82
CA ARG A 135 8.45 -4.39 -9.33
C ARG A 135 7.44 -4.17 -10.46
N SER A 136 7.93 -3.92 -11.68
CA SER A 136 7.10 -3.81 -12.88
C SER A 136 6.61 -5.17 -13.35
N PHE A 137 5.43 -5.17 -13.98
CA PHE A 137 4.97 -6.35 -14.71
C PHE A 137 5.79 -6.59 -15.98
N GLU A 138 5.97 -5.54 -16.79
CA GLU A 138 6.43 -5.68 -18.16
C GLU A 138 7.07 -4.40 -18.70
N GLY A 139 7.83 -4.49 -19.80
CA GLY A 139 8.33 -3.35 -20.57
C GLY A 139 7.39 -2.92 -21.69
N ASP A 140 6.45 -3.77 -22.07
CA ASP A 140 5.41 -3.45 -23.05
C ASP A 140 4.18 -2.83 -22.35
N PRO A 141 3.75 -1.61 -22.77
CA PRO A 141 2.67 -0.89 -22.11
C PRO A 141 1.29 -1.56 -22.24
N GLU A 142 1.00 -2.22 -23.37
CA GLU A 142 -0.29 -2.86 -23.60
C GLU A 142 -0.44 -4.08 -22.69
N ARG A 143 0.62 -4.89 -22.60
CA ARG A 143 0.64 -6.04 -21.71
C ARG A 143 0.66 -5.64 -20.23
N ALA A 144 1.41 -4.60 -19.86
CA ALA A 144 1.40 -4.06 -18.51
C ALA A 144 0.00 -3.60 -18.08
N ALA A 145 -0.73 -2.91 -18.98
CA ALA A 145 -2.10 -2.46 -18.74
C ALA A 145 -3.06 -3.64 -18.53
N VAL A 146 -2.95 -4.71 -19.32
CA VAL A 146 -3.77 -5.92 -19.14
C VAL A 146 -3.52 -6.60 -17.80
N LEU A 147 -2.26 -6.68 -17.36
CA LEU A 147 -1.91 -7.35 -16.11
C LEU A 147 -2.23 -6.51 -14.86
N ALA A 148 -2.37 -5.20 -15.01
CA ALA A 148 -2.65 -4.27 -13.91
C ALA A 148 -4.15 -3.96 -13.74
N GLY A 149 -4.97 -4.24 -14.75
CA GLY A 149 -6.44 -3.99 -14.77
C GLY A 149 -7.22 -5.17 -14.32
#